data_81e0726f5fe8681ce127a641e284567f
#
_entry.id   81e0726f5fe8681ce127a641e284567f
#
_cell.length_a   1.000
_cell.length_b   1.000
_cell.length_c   1.000
_cell.angle_alpha   90.00
_cell.angle_beta   90.00
_cell.angle_gamma   90.00
#
_symmetry.space_group_name_H-M   'P 1'
#
loop_
_entity.id
_entity.type
_entity.pdbx_description
1 polymer ?
#
loop_
_entity_poly.entity_id
_entity_poly.type
_entity_poly.pdbx_seq_one_letter_code
_entity_poly.pdbx_strand_id
1 'polypeptide(L)'
;MATTNPRVDARDCAVADIIHMSAVAAAATAVQPIPLLDLALLAPVQVVMVQKIGRLHGYELDRKAVLEILSTFGASIATQSVLLSASKLVPVLGWAVAVPMAYAMTHAIGEVADYYFTCGRGVPNRELRRRFRDIFRARKREQTDAVKRGGFKARLQALVDAHEAGLLDEDEFRQAKQELLDELRRGR
;
A
#
# COMPACT_ATOMS: atom_id res chain seq x y z
N MET A 1 1.74 -36.14 -3.30
CA MET A 1 1.59 -35.45 -1.98
C MET A 1 2.85 -34.65 -1.74
N ALA A 2 2.83 -33.34 -1.92
CA ALA A 2 3.97 -32.50 -1.61
C ALA A 2 4.05 -32.36 -0.08
N THR A 3 5.11 -32.87 0.52
CA THR A 3 5.39 -32.71 1.96
C THR A 3 5.77 -31.25 2.18
N THR A 4 4.81 -30.45 2.57
CA THR A 4 5.01 -29.06 2.97
C THR A 4 5.92 -29.03 4.21
N ASN A 5 7.04 -28.34 4.12
CA ASN A 5 8.00 -28.23 5.22
C ASN A 5 7.48 -27.19 6.23
N PRO A 6 7.09 -27.58 7.46
CA PRO A 6 6.46 -26.68 8.43
C PRO A 6 7.32 -25.47 8.82
N ARG A 7 8.64 -25.55 8.65
CA ARG A 7 9.55 -24.42 8.89
C ARG A 7 9.52 -23.38 7.77
N VAL A 8 9.29 -23.82 6.52
CA VAL A 8 9.13 -22.93 5.37
C VAL A 8 7.81 -22.19 5.49
N ASP A 9 6.73 -22.91 5.81
CA ASP A 9 5.41 -22.30 5.98
C ASP A 9 5.38 -21.26 7.11
N ALA A 10 6.01 -21.56 8.26
CA ALA A 10 6.10 -20.62 9.38
C ALA A 10 6.90 -19.36 9.02
N ARG A 11 7.98 -19.49 8.26
CA ARG A 11 8.76 -18.35 7.77
C ARG A 11 7.95 -17.51 6.80
N ASP A 12 7.28 -18.12 5.85
CA ASP A 12 6.52 -17.42 4.81
C ASP A 12 5.32 -16.67 5.42
N CYS A 13 4.66 -17.26 6.45
CA CYS A 13 3.65 -16.54 7.24
C CYS A 13 4.26 -15.33 7.98
N ALA A 14 5.42 -15.51 8.64
CA ALA A 14 6.08 -14.42 9.35
C ALA A 14 6.53 -13.28 8.41
N VAL A 15 7.00 -13.62 7.22
CA VAL A 15 7.34 -12.63 6.18
C VAL A 15 6.10 -11.86 5.73
N ALA A 16 5.00 -12.55 5.45
CA ALA A 16 3.74 -11.92 5.04
C ALA A 16 3.22 -10.95 6.11
N ASP A 17 3.29 -11.34 7.39
CA ASP A 17 2.89 -10.48 8.51
C ASP A 17 3.76 -9.23 8.62
N ILE A 18 5.09 -9.38 8.50
CA ILE A 18 6.03 -8.25 8.52
C ILE A 18 5.73 -7.28 7.38
N ILE A 19 5.49 -7.79 6.16
CA ILE A 19 5.14 -6.97 4.99
C ILE A 19 3.84 -6.23 5.23
N HIS A 20 2.80 -6.94 5.67
CA HIS A 20 1.49 -6.35 5.91
C HIS A 20 1.53 -5.26 6.97
N MET A 21 2.11 -5.54 8.13
CA MET A 21 2.23 -4.57 9.23
C MET A 21 3.03 -3.32 8.83
N SER A 22 4.13 -3.51 8.08
CA SER A 22 4.93 -2.40 7.59
C SER A 22 4.18 -1.57 6.55
N ALA A 23 3.40 -2.21 5.67
CA ALA A 23 2.57 -1.52 4.69
C ALA A 23 1.43 -0.71 5.35
N VAL A 24 0.80 -1.27 6.39
CA VAL A 24 -0.20 -0.55 7.20
C VAL A 24 0.42 0.64 7.92
N ALA A 25 1.59 0.47 8.55
CA ALA A 25 2.31 1.56 9.20
C ALA A 25 2.66 2.67 8.21
N ALA A 26 3.17 2.32 7.02
CA ALA A 26 3.46 3.27 5.95
C ALA A 26 2.20 4.01 5.46
N ALA A 27 1.08 3.32 5.34
CA ALA A 27 -0.20 3.92 4.96
C ALA A 27 -0.70 4.92 6.04
N ALA A 28 -0.53 4.59 7.31
CA ALA A 28 -0.90 5.46 8.42
C ALA A 28 -0.09 6.77 8.44
N THR A 29 1.19 6.72 8.09
CA THR A 29 2.02 7.96 7.98
C THR A 29 1.59 8.85 6.82
N ALA A 30 1.02 8.27 5.76
CA ALA A 30 0.59 9.01 4.57
C ALA A 30 -0.67 9.87 4.77
N VAL A 31 -1.38 9.71 5.89
CA VAL A 31 -2.56 10.53 6.25
C VAL A 31 -2.17 11.96 6.61
N GLN A 32 -0.94 12.21 7.05
CA GLN A 32 -0.51 13.54 7.47
C GLN A 32 -0.28 14.47 6.28
N PRO A 33 -0.77 15.75 6.33
CA PRO A 33 -0.71 16.66 5.20
C PRO A 33 0.63 17.39 5.02
N ILE A 34 1.73 16.91 5.62
CA ILE A 34 3.03 17.59 5.58
C ILE A 34 3.88 16.99 4.45
N PRO A 35 4.06 17.70 3.30
CA PRO A 35 4.94 17.26 2.23
C PRO A 35 6.37 17.08 2.75
N LEU A 36 7.09 16.06 2.27
CA LEU A 36 8.46 15.69 2.63
C LEU A 36 8.64 14.95 3.96
N LEU A 37 7.80 15.16 4.97
CA LEU A 37 7.88 14.40 6.23
C LEU A 37 7.60 12.91 5.98
N ASP A 38 6.77 12.59 5.00
CA ASP A 38 6.45 11.21 4.61
C ASP A 38 7.67 10.42 4.15
N LEU A 39 8.55 11.03 3.35
CA LEU A 39 9.77 10.38 2.90
C LEU A 39 10.71 10.06 4.07
N ALA A 40 10.78 10.98 5.05
CA ALA A 40 11.59 10.79 6.24
C ALA A 40 11.04 9.67 7.15
N LEU A 41 9.71 9.49 7.19
CA LEU A 41 9.06 8.45 7.99
C LEU A 41 8.95 7.11 7.26
N LEU A 42 8.73 7.11 5.94
CA LEU A 42 8.61 5.89 5.13
C LEU A 42 9.93 5.13 5.02
N ALA A 43 11.04 5.82 4.84
CA ALA A 43 12.34 5.19 4.66
C ALA A 43 12.77 4.32 5.87
N PRO A 44 12.67 4.77 7.13
CA PRO A 44 12.95 3.93 8.30
C PRO A 44 12.07 2.67 8.36
N VAL A 45 10.77 2.78 8.08
CA VAL A 45 9.83 1.64 8.09
C VAL A 45 10.27 0.60 7.07
N GLN A 46 10.61 1.03 5.85
CA GLN A 46 11.04 0.14 4.77
C GLN A 46 12.39 -0.52 5.09
N VAL A 47 13.34 0.22 5.66
CA VAL A 47 14.65 -0.33 6.06
C VAL A 47 14.47 -1.40 7.11
N VAL A 48 13.71 -1.14 8.17
CA VAL A 48 13.45 -2.11 9.25
C VAL A 48 12.71 -3.35 8.71
N MET A 49 11.75 -3.16 7.84
CA MET A 49 11.04 -4.27 7.17
C MET A 49 12.01 -5.17 6.41
N VAL A 50 12.84 -4.63 5.53
CA VAL A 50 13.79 -5.41 4.73
C VAL A 50 14.84 -6.10 5.61
N GLN A 51 15.30 -5.45 6.69
CA GLN A 51 16.20 -6.07 7.66
C GLN A 51 15.55 -7.29 8.35
N LYS A 52 14.29 -7.17 8.77
CA LYS A 52 13.55 -8.27 9.40
C LYS A 52 13.35 -9.43 8.42
N ILE A 53 12.96 -9.15 7.18
CA ILE A 53 12.84 -10.18 6.12
C ILE A 53 14.19 -10.84 5.88
N GLY A 54 15.26 -10.07 5.73
CA GLY A 54 16.61 -10.61 5.57
C GLY A 54 17.02 -11.57 6.69
N ARG A 55 16.74 -11.21 7.96
CA ARG A 55 17.02 -12.06 9.11
C ARG A 55 16.28 -13.40 9.05
N LEU A 56 15.03 -13.43 8.62
CA LEU A 56 14.26 -14.66 8.43
C LEU A 56 14.85 -15.58 7.36
N HIS A 57 15.60 -15.00 6.41
CA HIS A 57 16.37 -15.73 5.40
C HIS A 57 17.84 -15.99 5.81
N GLY A 58 18.23 -15.64 7.04
CA GLY A 58 19.59 -15.87 7.55
C GLY A 58 20.61 -14.81 7.14
N TYR A 59 20.15 -13.62 6.65
CA TYR A 59 21.03 -12.51 6.29
C TYR A 59 20.99 -11.42 7.37
N GLU A 60 22.14 -11.05 7.88
CA GLU A 60 22.30 -9.86 8.72
C GLU A 60 22.66 -8.67 7.83
N LEU A 61 21.79 -7.68 7.79
CA LEU A 61 21.90 -6.52 6.93
C LEU A 61 22.00 -5.25 7.77
N ASP A 62 23.02 -4.46 7.53
CA ASP A 62 23.09 -3.09 8.01
C ASP A 62 22.20 -2.17 7.15
N ARG A 63 22.02 -0.92 7.62
CA ARG A 63 21.22 0.06 6.88
C ARG A 63 21.78 0.35 5.49
N LYS A 64 23.10 0.32 5.32
CA LYS A 64 23.76 0.60 4.04
C LYS A 64 23.45 -0.50 3.03
N ALA A 65 23.60 -1.76 3.42
CA ALA A 65 23.28 -2.90 2.57
C ALA A 65 21.80 -2.90 2.13
N VAL A 66 20.88 -2.53 3.04
CA VAL A 66 19.46 -2.40 2.68
C VAL A 66 19.26 -1.29 1.65
N LEU A 67 19.85 -0.12 1.84
CA LEU A 67 19.76 0.98 0.87
C LEU A 67 20.35 0.62 -0.49
N GLU A 68 21.41 -0.17 -0.54
CA GLU A 68 21.98 -0.70 -1.78
C GLU A 68 20.97 -1.65 -2.48
N ILE A 69 20.35 -2.57 -1.74
CA ILE A 69 19.28 -3.43 -2.26
C ILE A 69 18.13 -2.60 -2.79
N LEU A 70 17.63 -1.64 -2.02
CA LEU A 70 16.55 -0.75 -2.43
C LEU A 70 16.89 0.08 -3.66
N SER A 71 18.15 0.47 -3.84
CA SER A 71 18.63 1.22 -5.01
C SER A 71 18.54 0.41 -6.31
N THR A 72 18.60 -0.92 -6.24
CA THR A 72 18.49 -1.81 -7.42
C THR A 72 17.14 -1.65 -8.15
N PHE A 73 16.09 -1.34 -7.42
CA PHE A 73 14.77 -1.00 -7.98
C PHE A 73 14.38 0.47 -7.77
N GLY A 74 15.32 1.28 -7.25
CA GLY A 74 15.11 2.64 -6.74
C GLY A 74 14.65 3.67 -7.76
N ALA A 75 14.99 3.55 -9.04
CA ALA A 75 14.47 4.46 -10.06
C ALA A 75 12.92 4.43 -10.11
N SER A 76 12.32 3.27 -9.93
CA SER A 76 10.87 3.12 -9.85
C SER A 76 10.29 3.67 -8.54
N ILE A 77 11.03 3.55 -7.43
CA ILE A 77 10.63 4.07 -6.11
C ILE A 77 10.72 5.59 -6.11
N ALA A 78 11.81 6.17 -6.60
CA ALA A 78 12.01 7.62 -6.65
C ALA A 78 10.92 8.34 -7.46
N THR A 79 10.59 7.82 -8.63
CA THR A 79 9.52 8.39 -9.48
C THR A 79 8.17 8.36 -8.76
N GLN A 80 7.87 7.30 -8.03
CA GLN A 80 6.59 7.16 -7.32
C GLN A 80 6.54 8.01 -6.06
N SER A 81 7.67 8.21 -5.38
CA SER A 81 7.77 9.11 -4.23
C SER A 81 7.52 10.56 -4.63
N VAL A 82 8.00 10.99 -5.81
CA VAL A 82 7.71 12.33 -6.35
C VAL A 82 6.21 12.47 -6.67
N LEU A 83 5.59 11.46 -7.28
CA LEU A 83 4.16 11.47 -7.56
C LEU A 83 3.31 11.49 -6.27
N LEU A 84 3.75 10.76 -5.23
CA LEU A 84 3.11 10.76 -3.92
C LEU A 84 3.15 12.16 -3.28
N SER A 85 4.31 12.81 -3.31
CA SER A 85 4.47 14.17 -2.78
C SER A 85 3.65 15.20 -3.56
N ALA A 86 3.60 15.07 -4.90
CA ALA A 86 2.82 15.95 -5.75
C ALA A 86 1.30 15.81 -5.54
N SER A 87 0.80 14.61 -5.24
CA SER A 87 -0.63 14.37 -4.98
C SER A 87 -1.14 15.09 -3.73
N LYS A 88 -0.27 15.44 -2.78
CA LYS A 88 -0.61 16.16 -1.55
C LYS A 88 -0.78 17.67 -1.74
N LEU A 89 -0.42 18.21 -2.90
CA LEU A 89 -0.69 19.60 -3.25
C LEU A 89 -2.18 19.85 -3.53
N VAL A 90 -2.99 18.79 -3.66
CA VAL A 90 -4.45 18.89 -3.80
C VAL A 90 -5.12 18.53 -2.47
N PRO A 91 -5.62 19.53 -1.70
CA PRO A 91 -5.99 19.34 -0.27
C PRO A 91 -7.10 18.32 -0.02
N VAL A 92 -8.04 18.16 -0.95
CA VAL A 92 -9.25 17.32 -0.74
C VAL A 92 -9.09 15.88 -1.22
N LEU A 93 -8.17 15.59 -2.14
CA LEU A 93 -7.98 14.26 -2.74
C LEU A 93 -6.65 13.60 -2.33
N GLY A 94 -5.76 14.34 -1.68
CA GLY A 94 -4.39 13.91 -1.40
C GLY A 94 -4.29 12.60 -0.61
N TRP A 95 -5.04 12.46 0.48
CA TRP A 95 -5.02 11.27 1.32
C TRP A 95 -5.59 10.03 0.62
N ALA A 96 -6.64 10.19 -0.20
CA ALA A 96 -7.27 9.08 -0.92
C ALA A 96 -6.34 8.44 -1.96
N VAL A 97 -5.35 9.18 -2.43
CA VAL A 97 -4.31 8.69 -3.33
C VAL A 97 -3.05 8.29 -2.57
N ALA A 98 -2.66 9.07 -1.56
CA ALA A 98 -1.42 8.88 -0.81
C ALA A 98 -1.42 7.57 0.01
N VAL A 99 -2.51 7.27 0.71
CA VAL A 99 -2.65 6.07 1.54
C VAL A 99 -2.52 4.78 0.71
N PRO A 100 -3.31 4.57 -0.37
CA PRO A 100 -3.14 3.41 -1.25
C PRO A 100 -1.75 3.30 -1.87
N MET A 101 -1.13 4.42 -2.23
CA MET A 101 0.22 4.42 -2.80
C MET A 101 1.29 4.02 -1.79
N ALA A 102 1.24 4.56 -0.56
CA ALA A 102 2.20 4.24 0.48
C ALA A 102 2.12 2.77 0.89
N TYR A 103 0.90 2.25 1.06
CA TYR A 103 0.67 0.82 1.31
C TYR A 103 1.25 -0.04 0.18
N ALA A 104 0.82 0.21 -1.06
CA ALA A 104 1.21 -0.60 -2.21
C ALA A 104 2.73 -0.58 -2.46
N MET A 105 3.37 0.58 -2.25
CA MET A 105 4.81 0.72 -2.41
C MET A 105 5.57 -0.09 -1.37
N THR A 106 5.21 0.04 -0.09
CA THR A 106 5.88 -0.69 0.99
C THR A 106 5.64 -2.19 0.86
N HIS A 107 4.43 -2.61 0.51
CA HIS A 107 4.11 -4.01 0.26
C HIS A 107 4.95 -4.58 -0.90
N ALA A 108 5.04 -3.86 -2.02
CA ALA A 108 5.82 -4.30 -3.18
C ALA A 108 7.33 -4.40 -2.87
N ILE A 109 7.87 -3.47 -2.07
CA ILE A 109 9.26 -3.54 -1.59
C ILE A 109 9.48 -4.81 -0.78
N GLY A 110 8.57 -5.13 0.14
CA GLY A 110 8.67 -6.31 1.00
C GLY A 110 8.64 -7.61 0.20
N GLU A 111 7.70 -7.78 -0.72
CA GLU A 111 7.60 -8.98 -1.56
C GLU A 111 8.81 -9.15 -2.50
N VAL A 112 9.33 -8.05 -3.04
CA VAL A 112 10.53 -8.10 -3.89
C VAL A 112 11.78 -8.43 -3.07
N ALA A 113 11.88 -7.93 -1.84
CA ALA A 113 12.96 -8.25 -0.93
C ALA A 113 12.91 -9.73 -0.52
N ASP A 114 11.75 -10.25 -0.19
CA ASP A 114 11.55 -11.68 0.12
C ASP A 114 11.99 -12.56 -1.06
N TYR A 115 11.52 -12.25 -2.27
CA TYR A 115 11.93 -12.95 -3.47
C TYR A 115 13.45 -12.90 -3.72
N TYR A 116 14.07 -11.74 -3.51
CA TYR A 116 15.50 -11.54 -3.65
C TYR A 116 16.31 -12.43 -2.71
N PHE A 117 15.90 -12.53 -1.45
CA PHE A 117 16.57 -13.39 -0.48
C PHE A 117 16.27 -14.88 -0.70
N THR A 118 15.06 -15.24 -1.09
CA THR A 118 14.69 -16.62 -1.43
C THR A 118 15.52 -17.16 -2.61
N CYS A 119 15.79 -16.31 -3.61
CA CYS A 119 16.61 -16.69 -4.76
C CYS A 119 18.13 -16.57 -4.51
N GLY A 120 18.59 -16.38 -3.28
CA GLY A 120 20.02 -16.31 -2.94
C GLY A 120 20.74 -15.08 -3.48
N ARG A 121 20.05 -13.95 -3.63
CA ARG A 121 20.58 -12.63 -4.03
C ARG A 121 21.10 -12.54 -5.49
N GLY A 122 20.91 -13.58 -6.30
CA GLY A 122 21.40 -13.64 -7.69
C GLY A 122 20.41 -13.12 -8.75
N VAL A 123 19.31 -12.46 -8.35
CA VAL A 123 18.25 -12.03 -9.27
C VAL A 123 18.66 -10.79 -10.04
N PRO A 124 18.51 -10.79 -11.40
CA PRO A 124 18.80 -9.60 -12.20
C PRO A 124 17.90 -8.40 -11.83
N ASN A 125 18.51 -7.20 -11.78
CA ASN A 125 17.80 -5.96 -11.46
C ASN A 125 16.56 -5.70 -12.34
N ARG A 126 16.60 -6.13 -13.59
CA ARG A 126 15.47 -5.99 -14.52
C ARG A 126 14.25 -6.79 -14.06
N GLU A 127 14.47 -7.98 -13.53
CA GLU A 127 13.40 -8.84 -13.01
C GLU A 127 12.83 -8.27 -11.72
N LEU A 128 13.68 -7.81 -10.78
CA LEU A 128 13.24 -7.15 -9.55
C LEU A 128 12.37 -5.93 -9.84
N ARG A 129 12.78 -5.08 -10.81
CA ARG A 129 12.00 -3.91 -11.24
C ARG A 129 10.67 -4.29 -11.87
N ARG A 130 10.63 -5.36 -12.66
CA ARG A 130 9.38 -5.86 -13.26
C ARG A 130 8.44 -6.32 -12.17
N ARG A 131 8.87 -7.22 -11.27
CA ARG A 131 8.08 -7.71 -10.13
C ARG A 131 7.55 -6.57 -9.28
N PHE A 132 8.42 -5.64 -8.92
CA PHE A 132 8.01 -4.46 -8.15
C PHE A 132 6.85 -3.71 -8.83
N ARG A 133 6.94 -3.42 -10.12
CA ARG A 133 5.87 -2.72 -10.83
C ARG A 133 4.56 -3.49 -10.88
N ASP A 134 4.64 -4.80 -11.08
CA ASP A 134 3.47 -5.66 -11.20
C ASP A 134 2.74 -5.76 -9.84
N ILE A 135 3.47 -6.03 -8.77
CA ILE A 135 2.94 -6.08 -7.40
C ILE A 135 2.39 -4.72 -6.98
N PHE A 136 3.16 -3.65 -7.21
CA PHE A 136 2.74 -2.29 -6.86
C PHE A 136 1.42 -1.91 -7.55
N ARG A 137 1.28 -2.18 -8.85
CA ARG A 137 0.04 -1.89 -9.59
C ARG A 137 -1.14 -2.67 -9.05
N ALA A 138 -0.96 -3.95 -8.77
CA ALA A 138 -2.00 -4.82 -8.23
C ALA A 138 -2.47 -4.32 -6.86
N ARG A 139 -1.54 -4.09 -5.93
CA ARG A 139 -1.84 -3.64 -4.57
C ARG A 139 -2.40 -2.22 -4.52
N LYS A 140 -1.87 -1.30 -5.35
CA LYS A 140 -2.42 0.05 -5.47
C LYS A 140 -3.88 0.02 -5.91
N ARG A 141 -4.22 -0.80 -6.92
CA ARG A 141 -5.60 -0.94 -7.40
C ARG A 141 -6.51 -1.47 -6.31
N GLU A 142 -6.11 -2.56 -5.64
CA GLU A 142 -6.85 -3.17 -4.55
C GLU A 142 -7.15 -2.17 -3.41
N GLN A 143 -6.13 -1.43 -2.96
CA GLN A 143 -6.28 -0.45 -1.89
C GLN A 143 -7.10 0.77 -2.32
N THR A 144 -6.95 1.23 -3.56
CA THR A 144 -7.78 2.32 -4.10
C THR A 144 -9.25 1.91 -4.14
N ASP A 145 -9.54 0.68 -4.56
CA ASP A 145 -10.91 0.17 -4.60
C ASP A 145 -11.48 -0.04 -3.18
N ALA A 146 -10.65 -0.43 -2.20
CA ALA A 146 -11.05 -0.53 -0.80
C ALA A 146 -11.40 0.84 -0.21
N VAL A 147 -10.59 1.87 -0.45
CA VAL A 147 -10.85 3.25 -0.02
C VAL A 147 -12.13 3.78 -0.65
N LYS A 148 -12.34 3.56 -1.96
CA LYS A 148 -13.57 3.96 -2.65
C LYS A 148 -14.80 3.28 -2.05
N ARG A 149 -14.74 1.95 -1.80
CA ARG A 149 -15.84 1.21 -1.17
C ARG A 149 -16.12 1.68 0.25
N GLY A 150 -15.08 1.96 1.03
CA GLY A 150 -15.22 2.50 2.39
C GLY A 150 -15.88 3.87 2.39
N GLY A 151 -15.46 4.77 1.51
CA GLY A 151 -16.06 6.08 1.31
C GLY A 151 -17.52 6.00 0.86
N PHE A 152 -17.84 5.10 -0.07
CA PHE A 152 -19.22 4.84 -0.50
C PHE A 152 -20.11 4.39 0.65
N LYS A 153 -19.64 3.41 1.46
CA LYS A 153 -20.41 2.92 2.61
C LYS A 153 -20.68 4.01 3.63
N ALA A 154 -19.68 4.85 3.95
CA ALA A 154 -19.85 5.95 4.89
C ALA A 154 -20.85 7.00 4.38
N ARG A 155 -20.79 7.36 3.08
CA ARG A 155 -21.74 8.31 2.47
C ARG A 155 -23.15 7.73 2.40
N LEU A 156 -23.29 6.45 2.09
CA LEU A 156 -24.59 5.78 2.10
C LEU A 156 -25.20 5.76 3.52
N GLN A 157 -24.38 5.47 4.54
CA GLN A 157 -24.85 5.49 5.92
C GLN A 157 -25.29 6.91 6.33
N ALA A 158 -24.53 7.94 5.98
CA ALA A 158 -24.89 9.33 6.26
C ALA A 158 -26.21 9.75 5.58
N LEU A 159 -26.50 9.24 4.37
CA LEU A 159 -27.80 9.47 3.71
C LEU A 159 -28.94 8.79 4.45
N VAL A 160 -28.74 7.55 4.91
CA VAL A 160 -29.73 6.82 5.72
C VAL A 160 -30.01 7.56 7.02
N ASP A 161 -28.97 7.94 7.75
CA ASP A 161 -29.07 8.66 9.03
C ASP A 161 -29.80 10.01 8.86
N ALA A 162 -29.52 10.74 7.77
CA ALA A 162 -30.20 12.00 7.46
C ALA A 162 -31.69 11.82 7.14
N HIS A 163 -32.03 10.76 6.40
CA HIS A 163 -33.42 10.43 6.12
C HIS A 163 -34.18 9.99 7.39
N GLU A 164 -33.58 9.13 8.20
CA GLU A 164 -34.16 8.71 9.48
C GLU A 164 -34.34 9.87 10.48
N ALA A 165 -33.45 10.86 10.42
CA ALA A 165 -33.57 12.09 11.20
C ALA A 165 -34.59 13.10 10.64
N GLY A 166 -35.26 12.80 9.52
CA GLY A 166 -36.21 13.68 8.85
C GLY A 166 -35.59 14.92 8.18
N LEU A 167 -34.29 14.89 7.93
CA LEU A 167 -33.54 15.96 7.23
C LEU A 167 -33.65 15.85 5.71
N LEU A 168 -34.01 14.67 5.20
CA LEU A 168 -34.26 14.40 3.78
C LEU A 168 -35.64 13.75 3.66
N ASP A 169 -36.42 14.21 2.68
CA ASP A 169 -37.66 13.52 2.33
C ASP A 169 -37.38 12.25 1.49
N GLU A 170 -38.40 11.45 1.20
CA GLU A 170 -38.29 10.18 0.49
C GLU A 170 -37.76 10.36 -0.95
N ASP A 171 -38.14 11.46 -1.62
CA ASP A 171 -37.72 11.72 -2.99
C ASP A 171 -36.27 12.22 -3.05
N GLU A 172 -35.89 13.11 -2.14
CA GLU A 172 -34.52 13.61 -1.97
C GLU A 172 -33.55 12.45 -1.60
N PHE A 173 -33.96 11.58 -0.67
CA PHE A 173 -33.19 10.41 -0.30
C PHE A 173 -32.98 9.46 -1.48
N ARG A 174 -34.04 9.17 -2.25
CA ARG A 174 -33.98 8.30 -3.42
C ARG A 174 -33.06 8.86 -4.50
N GLN A 175 -33.17 10.16 -4.78
CA GLN A 175 -32.32 10.85 -5.74
C GLN A 175 -30.84 10.81 -5.32
N ALA A 176 -30.52 11.21 -4.09
CA ALA A 176 -29.15 11.20 -3.58
C ALA A 176 -28.53 9.81 -3.56
N LYS A 177 -29.31 8.79 -3.20
CA LYS A 177 -28.90 7.39 -3.25
C LYS A 177 -28.61 6.93 -4.69
N GLN A 178 -29.44 7.32 -5.65
CA GLN A 178 -29.22 6.99 -7.06
C GLN A 178 -27.97 7.65 -7.63
N GLU A 179 -27.73 8.91 -7.33
CA GLU A 179 -26.52 9.63 -7.72
C GLU A 179 -25.24 8.96 -7.17
N LEU A 180 -25.28 8.54 -5.89
CA LEU A 180 -24.19 7.84 -5.24
C LEU A 180 -23.90 6.46 -5.89
N LEU A 181 -24.96 5.74 -6.30
CA LEU A 181 -24.83 4.48 -7.01
C LEU A 181 -24.26 4.66 -8.42
N ASP A 182 -24.65 5.70 -9.12
CA ASP A 182 -24.18 6.02 -10.46
C ASP A 182 -22.71 6.49 -10.45
N GLU A 183 -22.29 7.20 -9.39
CA GLU A 183 -20.89 7.53 -9.15
C GLU A 183 -20.04 6.25 -8.99
N LEU A 184 -20.53 5.27 -8.24
CA LEU A 184 -19.87 3.98 -8.04
C LEU A 184 -19.74 3.19 -9.36
N ARG A 185 -20.77 3.24 -10.22
CA ARG A 185 -20.77 2.57 -11.54
C ARG A 185 -19.79 3.21 -12.52
N ARG A 186 -19.71 4.55 -12.52
CA ARG A 186 -18.78 5.31 -13.38
C ARG A 186 -17.31 5.20 -12.94
N GLY A 187 -17.06 4.88 -11.70
CA GLY A 187 -15.73 4.70 -11.14
C GLY A 187 -15.12 3.31 -11.34
N ARG A 188 -15.82 2.41 -12.05
CA ARG A 188 -15.31 1.11 -12.50
C ARG A 188 -14.71 1.24 -13.88
#